data_01f2b03e5304eb2f83f2e5c9847866d4
#
_entry.id   01f2b03e5304eb2f83f2e5c9847866d4
#
_cell.length_a   1.000
_cell.length_b   1.000
_cell.length_c   1.000
_cell.angle_alpha   90.00
_cell.angle_beta   90.00
_cell.angle_gamma   90.00
#
_symmetry.space_group_name_H-M   'P 1'
#
loop_
_entity.id
_entity.type
_entity.pdbx_description
1 polymer ?
#
loop_
_entity_poly.entity_id
_entity_poly.type
_entity_poly.pdbx_seq_one_letter_code
_entity_poly.pdbx_strand_id
1 'polypeptide(L)'
;MDLEQRRILRTQIPGPASQTLHSRRQQVVSAGVGALLPVYIDGADGAILRDVDGNQFIDLGSGIGVVTIGHTNQQVVDAVSKQANHFTHTLFTVTPYEPYVRAAELLTSNMKGDFPKKAAFFVTGAEALENVVKIARLATGRHEVAVFDHAYHGRTNLTMAMNFKRHPYGTNYGPLATSVTHAPMSYPMRDPEGMTGEQAALRAINYLEKRVGADQLACMVIEPYQGEGGFIIPAEGFLTTLGR
;
A
#
# COMPACT_ATOMS: atom_id res chain seq x y z
N MET A 1 -0.47 16.85 -21.88
CA MET A 1 -1.18 18.12 -21.57
C MET A 1 -0.18 18.98 -20.83
N ASP A 2 0.03 20.19 -21.25
CA ASP A 2 1.01 21.08 -20.59
C ASP A 2 0.23 22.00 -19.63
N LEU A 3 0.31 21.74 -18.33
CA LEU A 3 -0.34 22.52 -17.30
C LEU A 3 0.67 23.46 -16.64
N GLU A 4 0.26 24.72 -16.46
CA GLU A 4 1.09 25.66 -15.73
C GLU A 4 1.30 25.16 -14.28
N GLN A 5 2.56 25.03 -13.86
CA GLN A 5 2.91 24.40 -12.57
C GLN A 5 2.64 25.35 -11.39
N ARG A 6 1.37 25.78 -11.26
CA ARG A 6 0.88 26.60 -10.14
C ARG A 6 -0.59 26.34 -9.84
N ARG A 7 -1.01 26.71 -8.64
CA ARG A 7 -2.41 26.74 -8.22
C ARG A 7 -3.17 27.83 -8.98
N ILE A 8 -4.32 27.47 -9.59
CA ILE A 8 -5.24 28.40 -10.26
C ILE A 8 -6.66 28.06 -9.80
N LEU A 9 -7.38 29.02 -9.25
CA LEU A 9 -8.79 28.87 -8.89
C LEU A 9 -9.64 29.72 -9.81
N ARG A 10 -10.56 29.09 -10.55
CA ARG A 10 -11.49 29.73 -11.49
C ARG A 10 -12.92 29.79 -10.95
N THR A 11 -13.26 28.86 -10.04
CA THR A 11 -14.59 28.74 -9.44
C THR A 11 -14.46 28.55 -7.92
N GLN A 12 -15.60 28.54 -7.23
CA GLN A 12 -15.67 27.97 -5.88
C GLN A 12 -15.37 26.47 -5.94
N ILE A 13 -14.96 25.89 -4.82
CA ILE A 13 -14.64 24.47 -4.71
C ILE A 13 -15.67 23.78 -3.81
N PRO A 14 -16.40 22.76 -4.32
CA PRO A 14 -16.40 22.25 -5.70
C PRO A 14 -17.09 23.20 -6.68
N GLY A 15 -16.63 23.23 -7.93
CA GLY A 15 -17.26 23.96 -9.00
C GLY A 15 -18.54 23.29 -9.53
N PRO A 16 -19.33 23.95 -10.40
CA PRO A 16 -20.63 23.44 -10.85
C PRO A 16 -20.56 22.14 -11.65
N ALA A 17 -19.53 21.94 -12.46
CA ALA A 17 -19.35 20.69 -13.19
C ALA A 17 -19.01 19.53 -12.23
N SER A 18 -18.15 19.78 -11.24
CA SER A 18 -17.84 18.82 -10.17
C SER A 18 -19.08 18.45 -9.36
N GLN A 19 -19.95 19.42 -9.02
CA GLN A 19 -21.21 19.17 -8.31
C GLN A 19 -22.16 18.29 -9.13
N THR A 20 -22.25 18.53 -10.43
CA THR A 20 -23.06 17.73 -11.36
C THR A 20 -22.57 16.28 -11.41
N LEU A 21 -21.25 16.08 -11.54
CA LEU A 21 -20.66 14.76 -11.55
C LEU A 21 -20.81 14.05 -10.18
N HIS A 22 -20.74 14.80 -9.08
CA HIS A 22 -20.96 14.25 -7.76
C HIS A 22 -22.39 13.72 -7.57
N SER A 23 -23.38 14.46 -8.04
CA SER A 23 -24.78 14.03 -8.02
C SER A 23 -25.01 12.76 -8.87
N ARG A 24 -24.41 12.70 -10.07
CA ARG A 24 -24.44 11.48 -10.92
C ARG A 24 -23.76 10.30 -10.23
N ARG A 25 -22.59 10.53 -9.60
CA ARG A 25 -21.88 9.50 -8.84
C ARG A 25 -22.75 8.89 -7.73
N GLN A 26 -23.45 9.72 -6.97
CA GLN A 26 -24.32 9.24 -5.88
C GLN A 26 -25.43 8.29 -6.35
N GLN A 27 -25.83 8.40 -7.61
CA GLN A 27 -26.86 7.53 -8.18
C GLN A 27 -26.35 6.15 -8.62
N VAL A 28 -25.07 6.05 -9.02
CA VAL A 28 -24.55 4.85 -9.69
C VAL A 28 -23.32 4.22 -9.02
N VAL A 29 -22.64 4.93 -8.14
CA VAL A 29 -21.46 4.41 -7.42
C VAL A 29 -21.86 4.03 -6.00
N SER A 30 -21.50 2.80 -5.62
CA SER A 30 -21.75 2.30 -4.26
C SER A 30 -21.19 3.26 -3.18
N ALA A 31 -21.94 3.46 -2.11
CA ALA A 31 -21.55 4.29 -0.98
C ALA A 31 -20.24 3.81 -0.31
N GLY A 32 -19.94 2.51 -0.41
CA GLY A 32 -18.68 1.93 0.08
C GLY A 32 -17.43 2.43 -0.67
N VAL A 33 -17.60 2.97 -1.89
CA VAL A 33 -16.54 3.67 -2.63
C VAL A 33 -16.67 5.16 -2.31
N GLY A 34 -16.07 5.61 -1.22
CA GLY A 34 -16.13 7.00 -0.77
C GLY A 34 -15.47 7.99 -1.74
N ALA A 35 -15.81 9.27 -1.60
CA ALA A 35 -15.07 10.39 -2.19
C ALA A 35 -14.82 11.42 -1.08
N LEU A 36 -13.57 11.58 -0.71
CA LEU A 36 -13.20 12.50 0.37
C LEU A 36 -13.44 13.96 -0.04
N LEU A 37 -13.13 14.28 -1.30
CA LEU A 37 -13.32 15.60 -1.89
C LEU A 37 -14.28 15.47 -3.08
N PRO A 38 -15.33 16.30 -3.18
CA PRO A 38 -16.25 16.29 -4.32
C PRO A 38 -15.68 17.09 -5.50
N VAL A 39 -14.40 16.89 -5.82
CA VAL A 39 -13.67 17.52 -6.92
C VAL A 39 -13.33 16.43 -7.94
N TYR A 40 -13.62 16.69 -9.21
CA TYR A 40 -13.46 15.70 -10.28
C TYR A 40 -12.33 16.10 -11.21
N ILE A 41 -11.29 15.30 -11.24
CA ILE A 41 -10.09 15.57 -12.03
C ILE A 41 -10.29 15.12 -13.46
N ASP A 42 -9.93 15.97 -14.43
CA ASP A 42 -9.95 15.70 -15.87
C ASP A 42 -8.55 15.70 -16.48
N GLY A 43 -7.56 16.21 -15.78
CA GLY A 43 -6.19 16.24 -16.28
C GLY A 43 -5.17 16.43 -15.16
N ALA A 44 -3.93 15.98 -15.43
CA ALA A 44 -2.83 16.15 -14.51
C ALA A 44 -1.49 16.24 -15.27
N ASP A 45 -0.54 17.00 -14.75
CA ASP A 45 0.79 17.15 -15.30
C ASP A 45 1.79 17.57 -14.23
N GLY A 46 2.95 16.91 -14.13
CA GLY A 46 3.93 17.19 -13.10
C GLY A 46 3.35 17.09 -11.69
N ALA A 47 3.29 18.20 -10.98
CA ALA A 47 2.72 18.28 -9.62
C ALA A 47 1.31 18.90 -9.60
N ILE A 48 0.64 19.04 -10.74
CA ILE A 48 -0.64 19.73 -10.84
C ILE A 48 -1.75 18.78 -11.25
N LEU A 49 -2.88 18.87 -10.53
CA LEU A 49 -4.17 18.30 -10.91
C LEU A 49 -5.08 19.40 -11.44
N ARG A 50 -5.79 19.16 -12.54
CA ARG A 50 -6.83 20.05 -13.04
C ARG A 50 -8.19 19.38 -12.91
N ASP A 51 -9.17 20.09 -12.36
CA ASP A 51 -10.54 19.61 -12.29
C ASP A 51 -11.35 19.95 -13.55
N VAL A 52 -12.54 19.37 -13.65
CA VAL A 52 -13.49 19.60 -14.75
C VAL A 52 -14.02 21.02 -14.81
N ASP A 53 -13.83 21.82 -13.77
CA ASP A 53 -14.20 23.24 -13.70
C ASP A 53 -13.01 24.15 -14.08
N GLY A 54 -11.85 23.59 -14.43
CA GLY A 54 -10.64 24.29 -14.82
C GLY A 54 -9.80 24.84 -13.66
N ASN A 55 -10.11 24.46 -12.42
CA ASN A 55 -9.24 24.79 -11.29
C ASN A 55 -7.99 23.90 -11.31
N GLN A 56 -6.87 24.45 -10.91
CA GLN A 56 -5.61 23.71 -10.76
C GLN A 56 -5.21 23.64 -9.27
N PHE A 57 -4.80 22.45 -8.85
CA PHE A 57 -4.37 22.17 -7.48
C PHE A 57 -2.96 21.61 -7.49
N ILE A 58 -2.18 21.95 -6.47
CA ILE A 58 -0.91 21.31 -6.21
C ILE A 58 -1.20 19.97 -5.54
N ASP A 59 -0.76 18.87 -6.16
CA ASP A 59 -0.93 17.53 -5.63
C ASP A 59 0.15 17.20 -4.60
N LEU A 60 -0.16 17.40 -3.33
CA LEU A 60 0.71 17.00 -2.22
C LEU A 60 0.48 15.54 -1.78
N GLY A 61 -0.53 14.89 -2.35
CA GLY A 61 -0.91 13.52 -1.99
C GLY A 61 -0.34 12.47 -2.95
N SER A 62 0.03 12.86 -4.17
CA SER A 62 0.59 11.97 -5.20
C SER A 62 -0.20 10.67 -5.40
N GLY A 63 -1.56 10.73 -5.30
CA GLY A 63 -2.41 9.53 -5.33
C GLY A 63 -2.15 8.57 -4.16
N ILE A 64 -1.80 9.10 -3.00
CA ILE A 64 -1.34 8.38 -1.80
C ILE A 64 -0.03 7.63 -2.08
N GLY A 65 0.99 8.39 -2.53
CA GLY A 65 2.35 7.92 -2.77
C GLY A 65 2.55 7.06 -4.02
N VAL A 66 1.65 7.16 -5.00
CA VAL A 66 1.71 6.36 -6.24
C VAL A 66 2.50 7.06 -7.34
N VAL A 67 2.20 8.34 -7.60
CA VAL A 67 2.81 9.10 -8.71
C VAL A 67 4.02 9.93 -8.25
N THR A 68 4.99 9.28 -7.63
CA THR A 68 6.16 9.93 -7.01
C THR A 68 7.10 10.60 -8.01
N ILE A 69 7.02 10.25 -9.30
CA ILE A 69 7.77 10.89 -10.39
C ILE A 69 6.99 11.98 -11.12
N GLY A 70 5.84 12.39 -10.58
CA GLY A 70 4.91 13.33 -11.19
C GLY A 70 3.90 12.67 -12.13
N HIS A 71 2.82 13.39 -12.39
CA HIS A 71 1.79 12.98 -13.33
C HIS A 71 2.28 13.06 -14.78
N THR A 72 1.79 12.17 -15.64
CA THR A 72 2.05 12.14 -17.09
C THR A 72 3.54 12.21 -17.46
N ASN A 73 4.40 11.57 -16.66
CA ASN A 73 5.83 11.46 -17.03
C ASN A 73 5.97 10.86 -18.44
N GLN A 74 6.63 11.59 -19.34
CA GLN A 74 6.63 11.28 -20.77
C GLN A 74 7.21 9.89 -21.06
N GLN A 75 8.26 9.46 -20.35
CA GLN A 75 8.84 8.12 -20.54
C GLN A 75 7.85 7.01 -20.20
N VAL A 76 7.05 7.20 -19.16
CA VAL A 76 6.00 6.24 -18.77
C VAL A 76 4.87 6.23 -19.79
N VAL A 77 4.41 7.41 -20.24
CA VAL A 77 3.37 7.54 -21.27
C VAL A 77 3.79 6.85 -22.55
N ASP A 78 5.02 7.07 -23.01
CA ASP A 78 5.56 6.46 -24.23
C ASP A 78 5.65 4.93 -24.11
N ALA A 79 6.13 4.43 -22.96
CA ALA A 79 6.22 2.99 -22.71
C ALA A 79 4.85 2.32 -22.70
N VAL A 80 3.87 2.93 -22.01
CA VAL A 80 2.49 2.42 -21.96
C VAL A 80 1.86 2.44 -23.36
N SER A 81 1.98 3.56 -24.09
CA SER A 81 1.43 3.69 -25.44
C SER A 81 2.05 2.68 -26.41
N LYS A 82 3.36 2.49 -26.34
CA LYS A 82 4.07 1.48 -27.14
C LYS A 82 3.54 0.08 -26.85
N GLN A 83 3.42 -0.29 -25.57
CA GLN A 83 2.92 -1.60 -25.18
C GLN A 83 1.47 -1.82 -25.59
N ALA A 84 0.60 -0.81 -25.41
CA ALA A 84 -0.82 -0.89 -25.76
C ALA A 84 -1.04 -1.13 -27.26
N ASN A 85 -0.15 -0.62 -28.13
CA ASN A 85 -0.17 -0.87 -29.56
C ASN A 85 0.34 -2.26 -29.95
N HIS A 86 1.04 -2.97 -29.07
CA HIS A 86 1.48 -4.35 -29.35
C HIS A 86 0.41 -5.37 -28.94
N PHE A 87 0.01 -5.35 -27.67
CA PHE A 87 -1.10 -6.13 -27.11
C PHE A 87 -1.47 -5.59 -25.73
N THR A 88 -2.71 -5.76 -25.35
CA THR A 88 -3.24 -5.29 -24.05
C THR A 88 -3.26 -6.39 -22.98
N HIS A 89 -3.47 -7.65 -23.37
CA HIS A 89 -3.51 -8.76 -22.44
C HIS A 89 -3.20 -10.10 -23.11
N THR A 90 -2.38 -10.90 -22.45
CA THR A 90 -2.30 -12.35 -22.58
C THR A 90 -2.18 -12.93 -21.17
N LEU A 91 -2.69 -14.12 -20.93
CA LEU A 91 -2.50 -14.75 -19.61
C LEU A 91 -1.06 -15.22 -19.47
N PHE A 92 -0.26 -14.57 -18.62
CA PHE A 92 1.19 -14.86 -18.47
C PHE A 92 1.49 -16.32 -18.20
N THR A 93 0.64 -17.01 -17.43
CA THR A 93 0.80 -18.44 -17.12
C THR A 93 0.55 -19.36 -18.31
N VAL A 94 -0.06 -18.86 -19.40
CA VAL A 94 -0.31 -19.61 -20.63
C VAL A 94 0.63 -19.14 -21.74
N THR A 95 0.70 -17.83 -21.94
CA THR A 95 1.54 -17.20 -22.98
C THR A 95 2.39 -16.08 -22.34
N PRO A 96 3.57 -16.42 -21.78
CA PRO A 96 4.41 -15.43 -21.12
C PRO A 96 4.93 -14.36 -22.09
N TYR A 97 5.32 -13.19 -21.54
CA TYR A 97 5.81 -12.06 -22.30
C TYR A 97 6.94 -11.33 -21.55
N GLU A 98 7.85 -10.75 -22.36
CA GLU A 98 9.10 -10.13 -21.89
C GLU A 98 8.91 -9.02 -20.83
N PRO A 99 7.97 -8.06 -20.97
CA PRO A 99 7.81 -7.00 -19.97
C PRO A 99 7.63 -7.47 -18.53
N TYR A 100 6.94 -8.59 -18.32
CA TYR A 100 6.80 -9.19 -16.98
C TYR A 100 8.14 -9.73 -16.47
N VAL A 101 8.90 -10.43 -17.34
CA VAL A 101 10.23 -10.97 -17.00
C VAL A 101 11.18 -9.82 -16.66
N ARG A 102 11.19 -8.78 -17.50
CA ARG A 102 12.03 -7.61 -17.30
C ARG A 102 11.71 -6.88 -16.00
N ALA A 103 10.44 -6.72 -15.67
CA ALA A 103 10.02 -6.13 -14.39
C ALA A 103 10.52 -6.98 -13.19
N ALA A 104 10.43 -8.32 -13.29
CA ALA A 104 10.93 -9.23 -12.27
C ALA A 104 12.46 -9.13 -12.11
N GLU A 105 13.21 -9.07 -13.19
CA GLU A 105 14.67 -8.87 -13.17
C GLU A 105 15.06 -7.57 -12.47
N LEU A 106 14.42 -6.45 -12.85
CA LEU A 106 14.68 -5.14 -12.24
C LEU A 106 14.35 -5.13 -10.75
N LEU A 107 13.24 -5.73 -10.34
CA LEU A 107 12.85 -5.79 -8.95
C LEU A 107 13.85 -6.63 -8.14
N THR A 108 14.17 -7.84 -8.61
CA THR A 108 15.04 -8.76 -7.87
C THR A 108 16.49 -8.28 -7.80
N SER A 109 17.00 -7.61 -8.84
CA SER A 109 18.34 -7.04 -8.83
C SER A 109 18.52 -5.86 -7.88
N ASN A 110 17.43 -5.13 -7.58
CA ASN A 110 17.45 -4.01 -6.63
C ASN A 110 17.21 -4.43 -5.18
N MET A 111 16.79 -5.67 -4.93
CA MET A 111 16.60 -6.18 -3.57
C MET A 111 17.93 -6.60 -2.94
N LYS A 112 18.19 -6.14 -1.72
CA LYS A 112 19.38 -6.51 -0.92
C LYS A 112 19.39 -8.01 -0.55
N GLY A 113 20.59 -8.53 -0.29
CA GLY A 113 20.86 -9.90 0.16
C GLY A 113 21.44 -10.79 -0.93
N ASP A 114 22.32 -11.72 -0.55
CA ASP A 114 23.06 -12.64 -1.44
C ASP A 114 22.38 -14.02 -1.52
N PHE A 115 21.11 -14.04 -1.82
CA PHE A 115 20.32 -15.27 -2.02
C PHE A 115 19.52 -15.20 -3.31
N PRO A 116 19.17 -16.33 -3.93
CA PRO A 116 18.33 -16.37 -5.11
C PRO A 116 16.96 -15.74 -4.85
N LYS A 117 16.55 -14.81 -5.69
CA LYS A 117 15.29 -14.08 -5.56
C LYS A 117 14.40 -14.35 -6.76
N LYS A 118 13.10 -14.44 -6.50
CA LYS A 118 12.07 -14.52 -7.54
C LYS A 118 10.95 -13.54 -7.22
N ALA A 119 10.32 -12.99 -8.25
CA ALA A 119 9.20 -12.06 -8.11
C ALA A 119 7.92 -12.68 -8.66
N ALA A 120 6.80 -12.37 -8.02
CA ALA A 120 5.46 -12.62 -8.53
C ALA A 120 4.67 -11.32 -8.39
N PHE A 121 3.89 -10.96 -9.42
CA PHE A 121 3.10 -9.74 -9.44
C PHE A 121 1.62 -10.05 -9.28
N PHE A 122 0.93 -9.19 -8.53
CA PHE A 122 -0.49 -9.27 -8.24
C PHE A 122 -1.15 -7.92 -8.53
N VAL A 123 -2.46 -7.89 -8.65
CA VAL A 123 -3.21 -6.67 -9.02
C VAL A 123 -3.31 -5.69 -7.86
N THR A 124 -3.30 -6.18 -6.62
CA THR A 124 -3.40 -5.35 -5.41
C THR A 124 -2.39 -5.78 -4.34
N GLY A 125 -2.05 -4.85 -3.43
CA GLY A 125 -1.24 -5.17 -2.26
C GLY A 125 -1.91 -6.20 -1.35
N ALA A 126 -3.24 -6.17 -1.23
CA ALA A 126 -3.98 -7.17 -0.46
C ALA A 126 -3.82 -8.59 -1.05
N GLU A 127 -3.89 -8.74 -2.38
CA GLU A 127 -3.62 -10.03 -3.03
C GLU A 127 -2.17 -10.50 -2.84
N ALA A 128 -1.21 -9.57 -2.92
CA ALA A 128 0.19 -9.89 -2.67
C ALA A 128 0.38 -10.44 -1.25
N LEU A 129 -0.22 -9.80 -0.25
CA LEU A 129 -0.16 -10.24 1.15
C LEU A 129 -0.89 -11.57 1.40
N GLU A 130 -2.06 -11.78 0.81
CA GLU A 130 -2.77 -13.07 0.86
C GLU A 130 -1.86 -14.21 0.34
N ASN A 131 -1.15 -13.97 -0.76
CA ASN A 131 -0.25 -14.95 -1.35
C ASN A 131 1.05 -15.13 -0.54
N VAL A 132 1.62 -14.07 0.01
CA VAL A 132 2.82 -14.16 0.89
C VAL A 132 2.51 -14.98 2.12
N VAL A 133 1.40 -14.74 2.80
CA VAL A 133 0.98 -15.53 3.97
C VAL A 133 0.73 -17.00 3.59
N LYS A 134 0.05 -17.23 2.48
CA LYS A 134 -0.18 -18.60 1.97
C LYS A 134 1.14 -19.34 1.72
N ILE A 135 2.11 -18.68 1.08
CA ILE A 135 3.44 -19.25 0.80
C ILE A 135 4.20 -19.52 2.11
N ALA A 136 4.19 -18.56 3.04
CA ALA A 136 4.86 -18.72 4.32
C ALA A 136 4.30 -19.89 5.14
N ARG A 137 2.98 -20.02 5.21
CA ARG A 137 2.31 -21.15 5.86
C ARG A 137 2.66 -22.49 5.21
N LEU A 138 2.66 -22.54 3.88
CA LEU A 138 3.04 -23.77 3.14
C LEU A 138 4.51 -24.14 3.39
N ALA A 139 5.41 -23.16 3.34
CA ALA A 139 6.85 -23.40 3.47
C ALA A 139 7.26 -23.81 4.89
N THR A 140 6.57 -23.29 5.92
CA THR A 140 6.93 -23.55 7.32
C THR A 140 6.10 -24.64 7.97
N GLY A 141 4.93 -24.98 7.44
CA GLY A 141 3.94 -25.83 8.11
C GLY A 141 3.28 -25.17 9.32
N ARG A 142 3.50 -23.88 9.55
CA ARG A 142 3.01 -23.11 10.69
C ARG A 142 1.83 -22.24 10.29
N HIS A 143 1.03 -21.77 11.26
CA HIS A 143 -0.24 -21.10 10.95
C HIS A 143 -0.29 -19.63 11.36
N GLU A 144 0.44 -19.24 12.40
CA GLU A 144 0.32 -17.91 12.99
C GLU A 144 1.09 -16.87 12.16
N VAL A 145 0.50 -15.70 12.03
CA VAL A 145 1.08 -14.53 11.36
C VAL A 145 1.19 -13.40 12.37
N ALA A 146 2.39 -12.88 12.58
CA ALA A 146 2.58 -11.70 13.37
C ALA A 146 2.50 -10.44 12.48
N VAL A 147 1.78 -9.44 12.95
CA VAL A 147 1.69 -8.10 12.37
C VAL A 147 1.96 -7.07 13.47
N PHE A 148 2.08 -5.81 13.11
CA PHE A 148 2.48 -4.78 14.07
C PHE A 148 1.37 -3.76 14.30
N ASP A 149 1.32 -3.20 15.51
CA ASP A 149 0.42 -2.10 15.85
C ASP A 149 0.58 -0.96 14.84
N HIS A 150 -0.50 -0.26 14.56
CA HIS A 150 -0.61 0.82 13.58
C HIS A 150 -0.51 0.42 12.10
N ALA A 151 -0.33 -0.88 11.78
CA ALA A 151 -0.20 -1.35 10.41
C ALA A 151 -1.53 -1.32 9.63
N TYR A 152 -1.39 -1.16 8.30
CA TYR A 152 -2.47 -1.32 7.33
C TYR A 152 -2.05 -2.27 6.21
N HIS A 153 -2.84 -3.30 5.96
CA HIS A 153 -2.50 -4.37 5.03
C HIS A 153 -3.54 -4.62 3.93
N GLY A 154 -4.72 -4.01 4.02
CA GLY A 154 -5.75 -4.15 2.98
C GLY A 154 -7.15 -4.37 3.53
N ARG A 155 -8.07 -4.80 2.64
CA ARG A 155 -9.50 -4.92 2.92
C ARG A 155 -10.11 -6.28 2.53
N THR A 156 -9.30 -7.32 2.36
CA THR A 156 -9.77 -8.71 2.31
C THR A 156 -9.98 -9.24 3.73
N ASN A 157 -10.59 -10.40 3.89
CA ASN A 157 -10.86 -10.98 5.23
C ASN A 157 -9.57 -11.15 6.06
N LEU A 158 -8.51 -11.68 5.46
CA LEU A 158 -7.21 -11.83 6.12
C LEU A 158 -6.55 -10.48 6.36
N THR A 159 -6.44 -9.62 5.34
CA THR A 159 -5.75 -8.34 5.50
C THR A 159 -6.47 -7.38 6.43
N MET A 160 -7.80 -7.45 6.55
CA MET A 160 -8.56 -6.74 7.60
C MET A 160 -8.24 -7.27 9.00
N ALA A 161 -8.00 -8.57 9.16
CA ALA A 161 -7.54 -9.13 10.44
C ALA A 161 -6.13 -8.64 10.79
N MET A 162 -5.30 -8.38 9.79
CA MET A 162 -3.93 -7.88 9.93
C MET A 162 -3.86 -6.37 10.20
N ASN A 163 -4.92 -5.60 9.92
CA ASN A 163 -4.95 -4.17 10.19
C ASN A 163 -5.08 -3.87 11.68
N PHE A 164 -4.34 -2.89 12.18
CA PHE A 164 -4.47 -2.41 13.54
C PHE A 164 -5.82 -1.73 13.80
N LYS A 165 -6.23 -0.82 12.90
CA LYS A 165 -7.50 -0.11 13.02
C LYS A 165 -8.67 -0.99 12.61
N ARG A 166 -9.49 -1.40 13.59
CA ARG A 166 -10.74 -2.08 13.32
C ARG A 166 -11.77 -1.15 12.64
N HIS A 167 -11.89 0.07 13.10
CA HIS A 167 -12.73 1.09 12.48
C HIS A 167 -11.86 2.04 11.63
N PRO A 168 -12.24 2.35 10.37
CA PRO A 168 -13.46 1.95 9.65
C PRO A 168 -13.32 0.62 8.87
N TYR A 169 -12.16 -0.04 8.86
CA TYR A 169 -11.80 -1.06 7.86
C TYR A 169 -12.45 -2.43 8.07
N GLY A 170 -12.68 -2.84 9.31
CA GLY A 170 -13.17 -4.17 9.66
C GLY A 170 -14.45 -4.17 10.50
N THR A 171 -15.09 -3.01 10.73
CA THR A 171 -16.29 -2.91 11.56
C THR A 171 -17.51 -3.50 10.85
N ASN A 172 -18.24 -4.38 11.53
CA ASN A 172 -19.49 -5.00 11.06
C ASN A 172 -19.34 -5.97 9.87
N TYR A 173 -18.11 -6.41 9.53
CA TYR A 173 -17.89 -7.39 8.46
C TYR A 173 -17.89 -8.86 8.96
N GLY A 174 -18.38 -9.12 10.16
CA GLY A 174 -18.44 -10.46 10.75
C GLY A 174 -17.07 -10.94 11.27
N PRO A 175 -16.88 -12.26 11.44
CA PRO A 175 -15.61 -12.80 11.89
C PRO A 175 -14.54 -12.60 10.82
N LEU A 176 -13.40 -12.07 11.23
CA LEU A 176 -12.20 -11.98 10.39
C LEU A 176 -11.37 -13.24 10.52
N ALA A 177 -10.35 -13.38 9.63
CA ALA A 177 -9.42 -14.49 9.68
C ALA A 177 -8.77 -14.61 11.06
N THR A 178 -8.58 -15.84 11.50
CA THR A 178 -7.89 -16.21 12.76
C THR A 178 -6.40 -16.42 12.51
N SER A 179 -5.64 -16.68 13.58
CA SER A 179 -4.19 -16.90 13.53
C SER A 179 -3.43 -15.68 13.02
N VAL A 180 -3.82 -14.52 13.55
CA VAL A 180 -3.14 -13.24 13.35
C VAL A 180 -2.92 -12.59 14.72
N THR A 181 -1.68 -12.32 15.06
CA THR A 181 -1.29 -11.70 16.34
C THR A 181 -0.63 -10.34 16.09
N HIS A 182 -1.13 -9.30 16.75
CA HIS A 182 -0.58 -7.95 16.70
C HIS A 182 0.49 -7.79 17.77
N ALA A 183 1.70 -7.41 17.33
CA ALA A 183 2.84 -7.12 18.19
C ALA A 183 3.09 -5.62 18.30
N PRO A 184 3.71 -5.16 19.42
CA PRO A 184 4.06 -3.76 19.56
C PRO A 184 5.06 -3.30 18.49
N MET A 185 4.74 -2.18 17.80
CA MET A 185 5.66 -1.50 16.89
C MET A 185 6.61 -0.58 17.64
N SER A 186 7.79 -0.31 17.09
CA SER A 186 8.57 0.85 17.52
C SER A 186 7.91 2.14 17.06
N TYR A 187 7.58 2.98 18.02
CA TYR A 187 6.96 4.28 17.78
C TYR A 187 7.67 5.37 18.61
N PRO A 188 8.79 5.94 18.12
CA PRO A 188 9.65 6.82 18.93
C PRO A 188 8.95 8.00 19.61
N MET A 189 7.87 8.52 18.98
CA MET A 189 7.07 9.61 19.58
C MET A 189 6.14 9.15 20.71
N ARG A 190 5.95 7.86 20.89
CA ARG A 190 5.01 7.26 21.87
C ARG A 190 5.67 6.21 22.75
N ASP A 191 6.83 5.71 22.35
CA ASP A 191 7.63 4.80 23.17
C ASP A 191 8.16 5.53 24.42
N PRO A 192 8.49 4.81 25.48
CA PRO A 192 9.17 5.39 26.64
C PRO A 192 10.42 6.17 26.24
N GLU A 193 10.68 7.29 26.95
CA GLU A 193 11.84 8.14 26.70
C GLU A 193 13.15 7.32 26.77
N GLY A 194 14.00 7.48 25.75
CA GLY A 194 15.28 6.78 25.65
C GLY A 194 15.19 5.32 25.18
N MET A 195 14.00 4.81 24.82
CA MET A 195 13.90 3.45 24.27
C MET A 195 14.60 3.36 22.92
N THR A 196 15.56 2.44 22.80
CA THR A 196 16.27 2.17 21.55
C THR A 196 15.45 1.27 20.62
N GLY A 197 15.79 1.26 19.31
CA GLY A 197 15.15 0.34 18.37
C GLY A 197 15.37 -1.13 18.71
N GLU A 198 16.54 -1.49 19.22
CA GLU A 198 16.81 -2.83 19.71
C GLU A 198 15.90 -3.23 20.87
N GLN A 199 15.74 -2.35 21.85
CA GLN A 199 14.84 -2.59 22.99
C GLN A 199 13.37 -2.72 22.54
N ALA A 200 12.93 -1.90 21.59
CA ALA A 200 11.60 -2.01 21.02
C ALA A 200 11.41 -3.33 20.26
N ALA A 201 12.41 -3.78 19.50
CA ALA A 201 12.38 -5.06 18.80
C ALA A 201 12.33 -6.24 19.79
N LEU A 202 13.14 -6.22 20.83
CA LEU A 202 13.12 -7.25 21.89
C LEU A 202 11.79 -7.27 22.63
N ARG A 203 11.14 -6.10 22.84
CA ARG A 203 9.77 -6.01 23.37
C ARG A 203 8.78 -6.78 22.48
N ALA A 204 8.85 -6.57 21.17
CA ALA A 204 7.98 -7.25 20.22
C ALA A 204 8.25 -8.77 20.14
N ILE A 205 9.52 -9.17 20.10
CA ILE A 205 9.93 -10.58 20.08
C ILE A 205 9.45 -11.29 21.35
N ASN A 206 9.74 -10.76 22.53
CA ASN A 206 9.30 -11.32 23.80
C ASN A 206 7.77 -11.42 23.93
N TYR A 207 7.06 -10.45 23.35
CA TYR A 207 5.59 -10.51 23.29
C TYR A 207 5.11 -11.68 22.44
N LEU A 208 5.69 -11.85 21.23
CA LEU A 208 5.34 -12.92 20.32
C LEU A 208 5.70 -14.29 20.88
N GLU A 209 6.87 -14.45 21.49
CA GLU A 209 7.29 -15.71 22.13
C GLU A 209 6.29 -16.16 23.20
N LYS A 210 5.85 -15.22 24.05
CA LYS A 210 4.87 -15.52 25.12
C LYS A 210 3.45 -15.75 24.61
N ARG A 211 3.07 -15.08 23.53
CA ARG A 211 1.70 -15.11 23.01
C ARG A 211 1.46 -16.22 22.01
N VAL A 212 2.44 -16.51 21.19
CA VAL A 212 2.36 -17.43 20.04
C VAL A 212 3.29 -18.61 20.20
N GLY A 213 4.55 -18.35 20.54
CA GLY A 213 5.64 -19.31 20.44
C GLY A 213 6.30 -19.30 19.06
N ALA A 214 7.62 -19.40 19.04
CA ALA A 214 8.39 -19.34 17.78
C ALA A 214 8.09 -20.51 16.82
N ASP A 215 7.72 -21.67 17.37
CA ASP A 215 7.37 -22.87 16.64
C ASP A 215 6.02 -22.79 15.89
N GLN A 216 5.14 -21.87 16.26
CA GLN A 216 3.85 -21.64 15.62
C GLN A 216 3.87 -20.50 14.59
N LEU A 217 4.91 -19.66 14.62
CA LEU A 217 4.98 -18.46 13.78
C LEU A 217 5.41 -18.80 12.34
N ALA A 218 4.51 -18.60 11.38
CA ALA A 218 4.78 -18.76 9.96
C ALA A 218 5.60 -17.61 9.39
N CYS A 219 5.22 -16.37 9.71
CA CYS A 219 5.93 -15.17 9.27
C CYS A 219 5.56 -13.94 10.12
N MET A 220 6.40 -12.92 10.01
CA MET A 220 6.09 -11.55 10.41
C MET A 220 5.84 -10.69 9.17
N VAL A 221 4.79 -9.89 9.20
CA VAL A 221 4.46 -8.92 8.14
C VAL A 221 4.56 -7.51 8.73
N ILE A 222 5.40 -6.70 8.13
CA ILE A 222 5.71 -5.36 8.64
C ILE A 222 5.80 -4.33 7.51
N GLU A 223 5.29 -3.13 7.76
CA GLU A 223 5.60 -1.94 6.98
C GLU A 223 6.90 -1.33 7.53
N PRO A 224 7.96 -1.18 6.71
CA PRO A 224 9.20 -0.52 7.18
C PRO A 224 8.96 0.92 7.62
N TYR A 225 8.05 1.60 6.95
CA TYR A 225 7.49 2.90 7.27
C TYR A 225 5.97 2.79 7.19
N GLN A 226 5.30 2.95 8.32
CA GLN A 226 3.84 2.78 8.37
C GLN A 226 3.13 4.00 7.81
N GLY A 227 2.56 3.89 6.62
CA GLY A 227 1.89 5.00 5.93
C GLY A 227 0.57 5.39 6.60
N GLU A 228 -0.41 4.50 6.59
CA GLU A 228 -1.77 4.74 7.13
C GLU A 228 -1.75 4.95 8.65
N GLY A 229 -0.84 4.31 9.36
CA GLY A 229 -0.65 4.47 10.79
C GLY A 229 -0.23 5.87 11.23
N GLY A 230 0.30 6.70 10.32
CA GLY A 230 0.69 8.09 10.56
C GLY A 230 2.14 8.42 10.21
N PHE A 231 2.68 7.82 9.15
CA PHE A 231 4.08 7.95 8.73
C PHE A 231 5.07 7.62 9.86
N ILE A 232 4.79 6.50 10.54
CA ILE A 232 5.62 6.06 11.67
C ILE A 232 6.91 5.45 11.14
N ILE A 233 8.03 6.04 11.53
CA ILE A 233 9.38 5.55 11.26
C ILE A 233 9.89 4.89 12.54
N PRO A 234 10.22 3.59 12.53
CA PRO A 234 10.75 2.92 13.71
C PRO A 234 12.13 3.46 14.10
N ALA A 235 12.49 3.36 15.38
CA ALA A 235 13.82 3.71 15.85
C ALA A 235 14.89 2.89 15.15
N GLU A 236 16.07 3.47 14.96
CA GLU A 236 17.22 2.79 14.38
C GLU A 236 17.54 1.50 15.13
N GLY A 237 17.83 0.43 14.38
CA GLY A 237 18.09 -0.91 14.93
C GLY A 237 16.85 -1.80 15.08
N PHE A 238 15.62 -1.26 15.05
CA PHE A 238 14.41 -2.05 15.22
C PHE A 238 14.26 -3.15 14.15
N LEU A 239 14.25 -2.75 12.87
CA LEU A 239 14.10 -3.71 11.75
C LEU A 239 15.29 -4.69 11.66
N THR A 240 16.51 -4.21 11.93
CA THR A 240 17.71 -5.04 11.91
C THR A 240 17.67 -6.13 12.98
N THR A 241 17.16 -5.80 14.16
CA THR A 241 17.05 -6.75 15.29
C THR A 241 15.92 -7.76 15.06
N LEU A 242 14.79 -7.32 14.47
CA LEU A 242 13.71 -8.24 14.08
C LEU A 242 14.12 -9.23 13.00
N GLY A 243 15.04 -8.87 12.10
CA GLY A 243 15.48 -9.70 10.98
C GLY A 243 16.61 -10.70 11.32
N ARG A 244 17.08 -10.75 12.57
CA ARG A 244 18.08 -11.72 13.10
C ARG A 244 17.42 -12.94 13.67
#